data_c81ad22b00f5585090a7a9b5592ecd82
#
_entry.id   c81ad22b00f5585090a7a9b5592ecd82
#
_cell.length_a   1.000
_cell.length_b   1.000
_cell.length_c   1.000
_cell.angle_alpha   90.00
_cell.angle_beta   90.00
_cell.angle_gamma   90.00
#
_symmetry.space_group_name_H-M   'P 1'
#
loop_
_entity.id
_entity.type
_entity.pdbx_description
1 polymer ?
#
loop_
_entity_poly.entity_id
_entity_poly.type
_entity_poly.pdbx_seq_one_letter_code
_entity_poly.pdbx_strand_id
1 'polypeptide(L)'
;MYYPDSVIDEVRSRNDIVSVIGSYIALKRSGSGYQGLCPFHNEKTPSFHVNPQLQIYKCFGCQKGGNVITFVMEYENVSFPEALRILADRSGYTLPQETESDRAKENRTKREKMMALYKEAAEYYYRKLRASEGKYGMEYLTGRQLSRDTMREFGLGYSDGRLYETVKGRYDDALLNESGLFTFRENTGAVDKFFNRVMFPIFDQNGRVIAFGGRVMGDAKPKYLNSPESPIFNKSRNLYHLNLARKSRRGYLILCEGYMDVIALTQAGFDNAVATLGTALTEQQATLIARYVKEVILTYDSDEAGQTAINRAIPILYAAGVGARIVDMSPYKDPDEFIKALGAEAYEERIRDARPSYRFEIEFMKSKHAGEADRARAKTEFERDVAAWMLRFESRLERENYMKLFCEEYRVDYRAFAEEVNKAGAAAERRARPAETEPQRAPEVVNGDGEAVTAVRAKKRDEILNTQDYLVTLMASNPKARRVTRKYLTPEDFTGTVYQDVVARCYAMDEDAVADVATLVSRYETPEKQRLVADMLADEMALSTGDIAKSVEDSVMKVWQRRREDLISKAKEEHDDLTAIRMWKENKKLAEDMRRRLRAETY
;
A
#
# COMPACT_ATOMS: atom_id res chain seq x y z
N MET A 1 1.49 -21.64 -5.19
CA MET A 1 2.22 -22.05 -6.41
C MET A 1 3.68 -21.86 -6.13
N TYR A 2 4.46 -22.92 -6.21
CA TYR A 2 5.90 -22.84 -5.98
C TYR A 2 6.59 -23.35 -7.25
N TYR A 3 7.24 -22.45 -7.97
CA TYR A 3 8.15 -22.83 -9.04
C TYR A 3 9.53 -23.12 -8.45
N PRO A 4 10.23 -24.15 -8.92
CA PRO A 4 11.63 -24.38 -8.53
C PRO A 4 12.46 -23.12 -8.82
N ASP A 5 13.45 -22.88 -7.97
CA ASP A 5 14.32 -21.71 -8.12
C ASP A 5 14.98 -21.64 -9.51
N SER A 6 15.33 -22.79 -10.09
CA SER A 6 15.87 -22.88 -11.44
C SER A 6 14.92 -22.36 -12.53
N VAL A 7 13.60 -22.54 -12.35
CA VAL A 7 12.58 -22.03 -13.28
C VAL A 7 12.42 -20.52 -13.13
N ILE A 8 12.43 -20.03 -11.88
CA ILE A 8 12.37 -18.60 -11.58
C ILE A 8 13.56 -17.88 -12.20
N ASP A 9 14.76 -18.43 -12.00
CA ASP A 9 16.00 -17.88 -12.52
C ASP A 9 16.05 -17.92 -14.06
N GLU A 10 15.54 -18.99 -14.69
CA GLU A 10 15.46 -19.10 -16.15
C GLU A 10 14.50 -18.05 -16.73
N VAL A 11 13.30 -17.90 -16.18
CA VAL A 11 12.36 -16.87 -16.64
C VAL A 11 12.95 -15.47 -16.45
N ARG A 12 13.59 -15.23 -15.29
CA ARG A 12 14.21 -13.93 -14.99
C ARG A 12 15.35 -13.62 -15.97
N SER A 13 16.25 -14.58 -16.22
CA SER A 13 17.40 -14.38 -17.10
C SER A 13 17.02 -14.11 -18.56
N ARG A 14 15.88 -14.62 -19.00
CA ARG A 14 15.32 -14.38 -20.35
C ARG A 14 14.63 -13.01 -20.49
N ASN A 15 14.41 -12.31 -19.38
CA ASN A 15 13.67 -11.05 -19.35
C ASN A 15 14.58 -9.93 -18.83
N ASP A 16 15.35 -9.31 -19.72
CA ASP A 16 16.18 -8.14 -19.38
C ASP A 16 15.32 -7.02 -18.81
N ILE A 17 15.71 -6.53 -17.63
CA ILE A 17 14.91 -5.58 -16.87
C ILE A 17 14.68 -4.27 -17.60
N VAL A 18 15.67 -3.78 -18.38
CA VAL A 18 15.53 -2.55 -19.16
C VAL A 18 14.53 -2.73 -20.28
N SER A 19 14.58 -3.89 -20.96
CA SER A 19 13.65 -4.25 -22.04
C SER A 19 12.21 -4.39 -21.52
N VAL A 20 12.04 -5.06 -20.36
CA VAL A 20 10.71 -5.23 -19.78
C VAL A 20 10.16 -3.90 -19.30
N ILE A 21 10.86 -3.17 -18.44
CA ILE A 21 10.40 -1.89 -17.90
C ILE A 21 10.21 -0.87 -19.01
N GLY A 22 11.10 -0.85 -20.00
CA GLY A 22 11.00 0.03 -21.16
C GLY A 22 9.75 -0.18 -22.03
N SER A 23 9.09 -1.35 -21.92
CA SER A 23 7.79 -1.58 -22.58
C SER A 23 6.61 -0.97 -21.82
N TYR A 24 6.78 -0.59 -20.56
CA TYR A 24 5.75 0.02 -19.71
C TYR A 24 5.94 1.53 -19.53
N ILE A 25 7.19 1.99 -19.41
CA ILE A 25 7.54 3.40 -19.19
C ILE A 25 8.70 3.84 -20.08
N ALA A 26 8.77 5.14 -20.37
CA ALA A 26 9.88 5.70 -21.12
C ALA A 26 11.15 5.78 -20.26
N LEU A 27 12.20 5.05 -20.64
CA LEU A 27 13.50 5.07 -19.99
C LEU A 27 14.52 5.87 -20.83
N LYS A 28 15.33 6.69 -20.16
CA LYS A 28 16.47 7.41 -20.77
C LYS A 28 17.76 6.93 -20.11
N ARG A 29 18.83 6.82 -20.89
CA ARG A 29 20.14 6.43 -20.36
C ARG A 29 20.66 7.52 -19.40
N SER A 30 21.15 7.12 -18.24
CA SER A 30 21.72 7.99 -17.21
C SER A 30 22.91 7.28 -16.56
N GLY A 31 24.11 7.74 -16.84
CA GLY A 31 25.35 7.09 -16.38
C GLY A 31 25.47 5.63 -16.87
N SER A 32 25.72 4.72 -15.95
CA SER A 32 25.80 3.27 -16.19
C SER A 32 24.44 2.57 -16.29
N GLY A 33 23.32 3.27 -15.98
CA GLY A 33 21.97 2.72 -15.96
C GLY A 33 20.97 3.50 -16.79
N TYR A 34 19.70 3.37 -16.42
CA TYR A 34 18.58 4.05 -17.05
C TYR A 34 17.72 4.75 -15.99
N GLN A 35 17.02 5.80 -16.40
CA GLN A 35 16.19 6.62 -15.53
C GLN A 35 14.87 6.96 -16.24
N GLY A 36 13.78 7.01 -15.49
CA GLY A 36 12.46 7.39 -15.98
C GLY A 36 11.58 7.96 -14.87
N LEU A 37 10.37 8.38 -15.24
CA LEU A 37 9.34 8.72 -14.27
C LEU A 37 8.79 7.45 -13.64
N CYS A 38 8.64 7.46 -12.32
CA CYS A 38 8.16 6.30 -11.58
C CYS A 38 6.69 5.99 -11.91
N PRO A 39 6.36 4.73 -12.22
CA PRO A 39 4.97 4.35 -12.48
C PRO A 39 4.15 4.12 -11.19
N PHE A 40 4.80 4.15 -10.02
CA PHE A 40 4.20 3.80 -8.73
C PHE A 40 3.84 5.01 -7.88
N HIS A 41 4.33 6.21 -8.22
CA HIS A 41 3.95 7.46 -7.59
C HIS A 41 4.02 8.59 -8.62
N ASN A 42 3.38 9.71 -8.32
CA ASN A 42 3.34 10.84 -9.23
C ASN A 42 4.57 11.74 -9.02
N GLU A 43 5.36 11.94 -10.09
CA GLU A 43 6.53 12.81 -10.07
C GLU A 43 6.71 13.52 -11.40
N LYS A 44 7.37 14.69 -11.37
CA LYS A 44 7.71 15.46 -12.58
C LYS A 44 9.19 15.33 -12.94
N THR A 45 10.03 14.99 -11.99
CA THR A 45 11.46 14.76 -12.15
C THR A 45 11.75 13.28 -12.04
N PRO A 46 12.47 12.67 -12.98
CA PRO A 46 12.74 11.25 -12.94
C PRO A 46 13.51 10.84 -11.69
N SER A 47 12.93 9.94 -10.89
CA SER A 47 13.57 9.34 -9.72
C SER A 47 13.63 7.81 -9.77
N PHE A 48 13.07 7.21 -10.83
CA PHE A 48 13.05 5.77 -11.04
C PHE A 48 14.30 5.34 -11.82
N HIS A 49 15.18 4.61 -11.17
CA HIS A 49 16.45 4.13 -11.72
C HIS A 49 16.40 2.65 -12.00
N VAL A 50 16.98 2.23 -13.12
CA VAL A 50 17.13 0.82 -13.51
C VAL A 50 18.61 0.53 -13.72
N ASN A 51 19.14 -0.42 -12.96
CA ASN A 51 20.51 -0.89 -13.09
C ASN A 51 20.55 -2.16 -13.96
N PRO A 52 21.10 -2.08 -15.20
CA PRO A 52 21.13 -3.23 -16.11
C PRO A 52 22.15 -4.29 -15.68
N GLN A 53 23.17 -3.94 -14.91
CA GLN A 53 24.19 -4.91 -14.45
C GLN A 53 23.67 -5.75 -13.29
N LEU A 54 22.97 -5.11 -12.35
CA LEU A 54 22.39 -5.80 -11.20
C LEU A 54 21.00 -6.37 -11.48
N GLN A 55 20.38 -6.05 -12.62
CA GLN A 55 19.02 -6.46 -13.00
C GLN A 55 17.97 -6.09 -11.93
N ILE A 56 18.11 -4.89 -11.34
CA ILE A 56 17.19 -4.32 -10.36
C ILE A 56 16.77 -2.91 -10.74
N TYR A 57 15.64 -2.46 -10.19
CA TYR A 57 15.23 -1.07 -10.22
C TYR A 57 15.09 -0.52 -8.80
N LYS A 58 15.23 0.79 -8.66
CA LYS A 58 14.95 1.53 -7.43
C LYS A 58 14.39 2.91 -7.75
N CYS A 59 13.32 3.29 -7.07
CA CYS A 59 12.79 4.64 -7.10
C CYS A 59 13.23 5.41 -5.85
N PHE A 60 13.99 6.49 -6.02
CA PHE A 60 14.45 7.32 -4.90
C PHE A 60 13.35 8.24 -4.35
N GLY A 61 12.22 8.43 -5.07
CA GLY A 61 11.06 9.18 -4.60
C GLY A 61 10.20 8.37 -3.62
N CYS A 62 9.61 7.26 -4.09
CA CYS A 62 8.72 6.44 -3.26
C CYS A 62 9.41 5.23 -2.62
N GLN A 63 10.72 5.09 -2.79
CA GLN A 63 11.53 3.99 -2.25
C GLN A 63 11.14 2.58 -2.72
N LYS A 64 10.31 2.42 -3.76
CA LYS A 64 10.02 1.12 -4.36
C LYS A 64 11.22 0.58 -5.13
N GLY A 65 11.48 -0.71 -5.00
CA GLY A 65 12.61 -1.37 -5.65
C GLY A 65 12.40 -2.88 -5.75
N GLY A 66 13.21 -3.52 -6.59
CA GLY A 66 13.16 -4.97 -6.80
C GLY A 66 13.73 -5.38 -8.17
N ASN A 67 13.46 -6.61 -8.58
CA ASN A 67 13.83 -7.13 -9.89
C ASN A 67 12.67 -7.06 -10.90
N VAL A 68 12.86 -7.64 -12.08
CA VAL A 68 11.86 -7.65 -13.15
C VAL A 68 10.52 -8.31 -12.74
N ILE A 69 10.56 -9.34 -11.90
CA ILE A 69 9.35 -10.03 -11.41
C ILE A 69 8.60 -9.12 -10.45
N THR A 70 9.32 -8.49 -9.49
CA THR A 70 8.74 -7.52 -8.56
C THR A 70 8.06 -6.37 -9.30
N PHE A 71 8.72 -5.86 -10.36
CA PHE A 71 8.16 -4.80 -11.19
C PHE A 71 6.81 -5.20 -11.79
N VAL A 72 6.74 -6.39 -12.42
CA VAL A 72 5.50 -6.88 -13.03
C VAL A 72 4.43 -7.14 -11.98
N MET A 73 4.79 -7.72 -10.83
CA MET A 73 3.85 -7.91 -9.71
C MET A 73 3.19 -6.60 -9.28
N GLU A 74 4.00 -5.56 -9.09
CA GLU A 74 3.52 -4.26 -8.61
C GLU A 74 2.80 -3.46 -9.70
N TYR A 75 3.31 -3.48 -10.93
CA TYR A 75 2.73 -2.73 -12.04
C TYR A 75 1.40 -3.32 -12.50
N GLU A 76 1.35 -4.62 -12.72
CA GLU A 76 0.14 -5.34 -13.16
C GLU A 76 -0.80 -5.68 -11.98
N ASN A 77 -0.33 -5.50 -10.73
CA ASN A 77 -1.04 -5.90 -9.51
C ASN A 77 -1.44 -7.38 -9.51
N VAL A 78 -0.50 -8.20 -9.82
CA VAL A 78 -0.68 -9.65 -9.91
C VAL A 78 0.16 -10.37 -8.86
N SER A 79 -0.19 -11.63 -8.59
CA SER A 79 0.60 -12.49 -7.70
C SER A 79 1.94 -12.88 -8.36
N PHE A 80 2.91 -13.32 -7.55
CA PHE A 80 4.20 -13.82 -8.03
C PHE A 80 4.06 -14.88 -9.14
N PRO A 81 3.21 -15.91 -9.03
CA PRO A 81 3.03 -16.88 -10.10
C PRO A 81 2.44 -16.29 -11.39
N GLU A 82 1.55 -15.31 -11.26
CA GLU A 82 0.97 -14.61 -12.42
C GLU A 82 2.01 -13.75 -13.12
N ALA A 83 2.84 -13.01 -12.36
CA ALA A 83 3.95 -12.24 -12.92
C ALA A 83 4.96 -13.14 -13.63
N LEU A 84 5.27 -14.31 -13.04
CA LEU A 84 6.17 -15.28 -13.66
C LEU A 84 5.61 -15.82 -15.00
N ARG A 85 4.29 -16.05 -15.09
CA ARG A 85 3.64 -16.45 -16.37
C ARG A 85 3.71 -15.34 -17.42
N ILE A 86 3.41 -14.09 -17.03
CA ILE A 86 3.51 -12.95 -17.96
C ILE A 86 4.92 -12.85 -18.54
N LEU A 87 5.95 -13.01 -17.72
CA LEU A 87 7.34 -12.95 -18.15
C LEU A 87 7.76 -14.19 -18.98
N ALA A 88 7.25 -15.37 -18.63
CA ALA A 88 7.47 -16.59 -19.39
C ALA A 88 6.86 -16.48 -20.80
N ASP A 89 5.60 -16.04 -20.89
CA ASP A 89 4.90 -15.83 -22.16
C ASP A 89 5.63 -14.77 -23.00
N ARG A 90 6.07 -13.68 -22.39
CA ARG A 90 6.86 -12.63 -23.06
C ARG A 90 8.14 -13.18 -23.70
N SER A 91 8.84 -14.06 -22.98
CA SER A 91 10.13 -14.63 -23.42
C SER A 91 9.98 -15.91 -24.26
N GLY A 92 8.76 -16.37 -24.52
CA GLY A 92 8.49 -17.64 -25.21
C GLY A 92 8.96 -18.87 -24.42
N TYR A 93 9.11 -18.73 -23.10
CA TYR A 93 9.50 -19.83 -22.23
C TYR A 93 8.27 -20.62 -21.79
N THR A 94 8.24 -21.90 -22.11
CA THR A 94 7.18 -22.79 -21.61
C THR A 94 7.50 -23.17 -20.18
N LEU A 95 6.72 -22.65 -19.24
CA LEU A 95 6.85 -23.04 -17.83
C LEU A 95 6.63 -24.57 -17.71
N PRO A 96 7.48 -25.29 -16.98
CA PRO A 96 7.25 -26.71 -16.70
C PRO A 96 5.86 -26.88 -16.09
N GLN A 97 5.18 -27.99 -16.43
CA GLN A 97 3.95 -28.34 -15.72
C GLN A 97 4.25 -28.37 -14.22
N GLU A 98 3.54 -27.53 -13.50
CA GLU A 98 3.78 -27.23 -12.09
C GLU A 98 3.85 -28.50 -11.25
N THR A 99 4.97 -28.74 -10.61
CA THR A 99 4.98 -29.51 -9.36
C THR A 99 4.46 -28.57 -8.28
N GLU A 100 3.13 -28.34 -8.29
CA GLU A 100 2.49 -27.60 -7.20
C GLU A 100 2.78 -28.34 -5.90
N SER A 101 3.21 -27.62 -4.86
CA SER A 101 3.10 -28.17 -3.52
C SER A 101 1.63 -28.52 -3.29
N ASP A 102 1.35 -29.65 -2.67
CA ASP A 102 -0.02 -30.09 -2.41
C ASP A 102 -0.88 -28.97 -1.79
N ARG A 103 -0.30 -28.14 -0.94
CA ARG A 103 -0.93 -26.97 -0.32
C ARG A 103 -1.28 -25.86 -1.32
N ALA A 104 -0.43 -25.60 -2.32
CA ALA A 104 -0.71 -24.57 -3.33
C ALA A 104 -1.81 -25.04 -4.30
N LYS A 105 -1.80 -26.31 -4.65
CA LYS A 105 -2.84 -26.97 -5.45
C LYS A 105 -4.18 -26.98 -4.70
N GLU A 106 -4.14 -27.28 -3.42
CA GLU A 106 -5.32 -27.23 -2.56
C GLU A 106 -5.91 -25.81 -2.47
N ASN A 107 -5.09 -24.80 -2.25
CA ASN A 107 -5.51 -23.40 -2.21
C ASN A 107 -6.08 -22.92 -3.54
N ARG A 108 -5.50 -23.32 -4.68
CA ARG A 108 -6.04 -22.99 -6.00
C ARG A 108 -7.39 -23.64 -6.22
N THR A 109 -7.48 -24.95 -5.96
CA THR A 109 -8.71 -25.73 -6.08
C THR A 109 -9.80 -25.14 -5.18
N LYS A 110 -9.45 -24.75 -3.95
CA LYS A 110 -10.35 -24.09 -3.00
C LYS A 110 -10.86 -22.75 -3.53
N ARG A 111 -9.96 -21.93 -4.09
CA ARG A 111 -10.31 -20.64 -4.70
C ARG A 111 -11.23 -20.82 -5.92
N GLU A 112 -10.97 -21.80 -6.77
CA GLU A 112 -11.80 -22.15 -7.93
C GLU A 112 -13.20 -22.62 -7.50
N LYS A 113 -13.29 -23.49 -6.52
CA LYS A 113 -14.56 -23.94 -5.92
C LYS A 113 -15.34 -22.78 -5.29
N MET A 114 -14.64 -21.87 -4.60
CA MET A 114 -15.27 -20.70 -4.01
C MET A 114 -15.80 -19.75 -5.09
N MET A 115 -15.08 -19.52 -6.19
CA MET A 115 -15.56 -18.75 -7.33
C MET A 115 -16.80 -19.40 -7.97
N ALA A 116 -16.82 -20.73 -8.10
CA ALA A 116 -17.97 -21.46 -8.61
C ALA A 116 -19.20 -21.30 -7.69
N LEU A 117 -19.01 -21.42 -6.38
CA LEU A 117 -20.06 -21.18 -5.39
C LEU A 117 -20.64 -19.76 -5.48
N TYR A 118 -19.78 -18.74 -5.60
CA TYR A 118 -20.23 -17.35 -5.73
C TYR A 118 -21.00 -17.09 -7.03
N LYS A 119 -20.58 -17.72 -8.13
CA LYS A 119 -21.33 -17.69 -9.40
C LYS A 119 -22.71 -18.30 -9.26
N GLU A 120 -22.81 -19.49 -8.64
CA GLU A 120 -24.09 -20.14 -8.38
C GLU A 120 -24.99 -19.29 -7.46
N ALA A 121 -24.42 -18.70 -6.41
CA ALA A 121 -25.14 -17.80 -5.53
C ALA A 121 -25.70 -16.59 -6.28
N ALA A 122 -24.90 -15.97 -7.17
CA ALA A 122 -25.35 -14.85 -7.99
C ALA A 122 -26.50 -15.25 -8.93
N GLU A 123 -26.39 -16.41 -9.60
CA GLU A 123 -27.46 -16.94 -10.44
C GLU A 123 -28.73 -17.28 -9.65
N TYR A 124 -28.57 -17.81 -8.44
CA TYR A 124 -29.67 -18.10 -7.52
C TYR A 124 -30.41 -16.81 -7.13
N TYR A 125 -29.70 -15.81 -6.60
CA TYR A 125 -30.29 -14.55 -6.20
C TYR A 125 -30.92 -13.80 -7.37
N TYR A 126 -30.27 -13.83 -8.53
CA TYR A 126 -30.80 -13.22 -9.76
C TYR A 126 -32.15 -13.82 -10.18
N ARG A 127 -32.27 -15.16 -10.15
CA ARG A 127 -33.51 -15.86 -10.45
C ARG A 127 -34.59 -15.59 -9.41
N LYS A 128 -34.23 -15.60 -8.11
CA LYS A 128 -35.15 -15.34 -7.02
C LYS A 128 -35.79 -13.95 -7.07
N LEU A 129 -35.04 -12.92 -7.47
CA LEU A 129 -35.62 -11.58 -7.65
C LEU A 129 -36.74 -11.57 -8.72
N ARG A 130 -36.65 -12.43 -9.70
CA ARG A 130 -37.59 -12.50 -10.84
C ARG A 130 -38.71 -13.54 -10.66
N ALA A 131 -38.67 -14.30 -9.60
CA ALA A 131 -39.69 -15.25 -9.19
C ALA A 131 -40.71 -14.60 -8.22
N SER A 132 -41.75 -15.34 -7.88
CA SER A 132 -42.79 -14.89 -6.95
C SER A 132 -42.24 -14.50 -5.56
N GLU A 133 -41.24 -15.21 -5.10
CA GLU A 133 -40.58 -14.99 -3.80
C GLU A 133 -39.86 -13.63 -3.75
N GLY A 134 -39.39 -13.15 -4.89
CA GLY A 134 -38.69 -11.85 -5.02
C GLY A 134 -39.59 -10.64 -5.19
N LYS A 135 -40.91 -10.78 -5.11
CA LYS A 135 -41.87 -9.71 -5.35
C LYS A 135 -41.56 -8.45 -4.56
N TYR A 136 -41.33 -8.56 -3.25
CA TYR A 136 -40.96 -7.40 -2.42
C TYR A 136 -39.63 -6.74 -2.83
N GLY A 137 -38.64 -7.54 -3.22
CA GLY A 137 -37.38 -7.03 -3.75
C GLY A 137 -37.55 -6.28 -5.06
N MET A 138 -38.40 -6.81 -5.95
CA MET A 138 -38.73 -6.17 -7.22
C MET A 138 -39.50 -4.86 -7.01
N GLU A 139 -40.51 -4.86 -6.13
CA GLU A 139 -41.28 -3.67 -5.76
C GLU A 139 -40.37 -2.58 -5.16
N TYR A 140 -39.45 -3.00 -4.28
CA TYR A 140 -38.46 -2.08 -3.70
C TYR A 140 -37.59 -1.42 -4.78
N LEU A 141 -37.00 -2.20 -5.71
CA LEU A 141 -36.14 -1.68 -6.76
C LEU A 141 -36.93 -0.81 -7.77
N THR A 142 -38.13 -1.22 -8.10
CA THR A 142 -39.04 -0.44 -8.97
C THR A 142 -39.46 0.88 -8.29
N GLY A 143 -39.76 0.84 -6.98
CA GLY A 143 -40.04 2.04 -6.20
C GLY A 143 -38.85 3.01 -6.10
N ARG A 144 -37.64 2.48 -6.24
CA ARG A 144 -36.42 3.26 -6.41
C ARG A 144 -36.18 3.74 -7.85
N GLN A 145 -37.14 3.53 -8.76
CA GLN A 145 -37.12 3.92 -10.17
C GLN A 145 -36.02 3.25 -11.01
N LEU A 146 -35.57 2.07 -10.60
CA LEU A 146 -34.59 1.30 -11.41
C LEU A 146 -35.30 0.58 -12.56
N SER A 147 -34.73 0.72 -13.76
CA SER A 147 -35.19 0.01 -14.95
C SER A 147 -34.86 -1.48 -14.89
N ARG A 148 -35.60 -2.30 -15.62
CA ARG A 148 -35.31 -3.74 -15.73
C ARG A 148 -33.94 -3.99 -16.37
N ASP A 149 -33.53 -3.12 -17.29
CA ASP A 149 -32.24 -3.22 -17.98
C ASP A 149 -31.09 -2.93 -17.01
N THR A 150 -31.21 -1.88 -16.19
CA THR A 150 -30.24 -1.58 -15.13
C THR A 150 -30.14 -2.71 -14.11
N MET A 151 -31.30 -3.25 -13.65
CA MET A 151 -31.30 -4.40 -12.73
C MET A 151 -30.64 -5.64 -13.34
N ARG A 152 -30.71 -5.81 -14.66
CA ARG A 152 -30.04 -6.90 -15.38
C ARG A 152 -28.53 -6.67 -15.51
N GLU A 153 -28.15 -5.46 -15.90
CA GLU A 153 -26.74 -5.05 -16.07
C GLU A 153 -25.95 -5.23 -14.78
N PHE A 154 -26.51 -4.79 -13.65
CA PHE A 154 -25.89 -4.95 -12.34
C PHE A 154 -26.05 -6.34 -11.73
N GLY A 155 -26.78 -7.24 -12.36
CA GLY A 155 -27.03 -8.59 -11.87
C GLY A 155 -27.81 -8.62 -10.53
N LEU A 156 -28.66 -7.61 -10.28
CA LEU A 156 -29.37 -7.49 -9.00
C LEU A 156 -30.23 -8.72 -8.71
N GLY A 157 -30.21 -9.15 -7.45
CA GLY A 157 -30.84 -10.35 -6.97
C GLY A 157 -31.66 -10.13 -5.70
N TYR A 158 -32.24 -11.23 -5.21
CA TYR A 158 -32.97 -11.30 -3.94
C TYR A 158 -32.61 -12.58 -3.20
N SER A 159 -32.35 -12.45 -1.92
CA SER A 159 -32.12 -13.60 -1.03
C SER A 159 -33.36 -13.89 -0.19
N ASP A 160 -33.93 -15.08 -0.39
CA ASP A 160 -35.04 -15.63 0.40
C ASP A 160 -34.55 -16.46 1.62
N GLY A 161 -33.21 -16.54 1.81
CA GLY A 161 -32.57 -17.27 2.90
C GLY A 161 -32.56 -18.80 2.73
N ARG A 162 -32.63 -19.30 1.49
CA ARG A 162 -32.62 -20.72 1.17
C ARG A 162 -31.49 -21.14 0.21
N LEU A 163 -30.46 -20.34 0.06
CA LEU A 163 -29.32 -20.69 -0.78
C LEU A 163 -28.61 -21.94 -0.25
N TYR A 164 -28.44 -22.05 1.08
CA TYR A 164 -27.78 -23.21 1.70
C TYR A 164 -28.44 -24.52 1.27
N GLU A 165 -29.75 -24.58 1.26
CA GLU A 165 -30.52 -25.79 0.84
C GLU A 165 -30.20 -26.20 -0.61
N THR A 166 -29.81 -25.25 -1.47
CA THR A 166 -29.50 -25.54 -2.87
C THR A 166 -28.05 -25.96 -3.10
N VAL A 167 -27.12 -25.58 -2.22
CA VAL A 167 -25.69 -25.85 -2.37
C VAL A 167 -25.13 -26.92 -1.43
N LYS A 168 -25.84 -27.25 -0.35
CA LYS A 168 -25.45 -28.31 0.60
C LYS A 168 -25.21 -29.64 -0.13
N GLY A 169 -24.17 -30.36 0.27
CA GLY A 169 -23.78 -31.64 -0.34
C GLY A 169 -23.04 -31.54 -1.68
N ARG A 170 -22.95 -30.34 -2.27
CA ARG A 170 -22.14 -30.08 -3.46
C ARG A 170 -20.79 -29.45 -3.15
N TYR A 171 -20.71 -28.76 -2.03
CA TYR A 171 -19.50 -28.15 -1.48
C TYR A 171 -19.29 -28.65 -0.06
N ASP A 172 -18.03 -28.75 0.35
CA ASP A 172 -17.70 -29.12 1.72
C ASP A 172 -18.04 -27.99 2.72
N ASP A 173 -18.41 -28.37 3.95
CA ASP A 173 -18.84 -27.42 4.99
C ASP A 173 -17.75 -26.41 5.35
N ALA A 174 -16.48 -26.79 5.25
CA ALA A 174 -15.37 -25.89 5.51
C ALA A 174 -15.33 -24.75 4.47
N LEU A 175 -15.52 -25.07 3.19
CA LEU A 175 -15.61 -24.07 2.12
C LEU A 175 -16.85 -23.18 2.29
N LEU A 176 -18.00 -23.78 2.61
CA LEU A 176 -19.25 -23.05 2.83
C LEU A 176 -19.12 -22.06 3.99
N ASN A 177 -18.50 -22.47 5.10
CA ASN A 177 -18.26 -21.61 6.26
C ASN A 177 -17.31 -20.45 5.90
N GLU A 178 -16.19 -20.75 5.24
CA GLU A 178 -15.19 -19.75 4.85
C GLU A 178 -15.69 -18.78 3.76
N SER A 179 -16.68 -19.20 2.97
CA SER A 179 -17.29 -18.34 1.95
C SER A 179 -17.93 -17.08 2.53
N GLY A 180 -18.35 -17.13 3.80
CA GLY A 180 -19.07 -16.03 4.44
C GLY A 180 -20.47 -15.78 3.86
N LEU A 181 -21.01 -16.69 3.04
CA LEU A 181 -22.40 -16.69 2.60
C LEU A 181 -23.33 -17.30 3.65
N PHE A 182 -22.78 -18.11 4.53
CA PHE A 182 -23.49 -18.87 5.56
C PHE A 182 -22.95 -18.58 6.95
N THR A 183 -23.74 -18.88 7.95
CA THR A 183 -23.35 -18.87 9.37
C THR A 183 -23.66 -20.24 9.95
N PHE A 184 -22.63 -20.95 10.41
CA PHE A 184 -22.79 -22.26 11.06
C PHE A 184 -23.03 -22.06 12.56
N ARG A 185 -24.07 -22.69 13.09
CA ARG A 185 -24.46 -22.65 14.50
C ARG A 185 -24.50 -24.07 15.05
N GLU A 186 -24.01 -24.28 16.25
CA GLU A 186 -23.90 -25.59 16.89
C GLU A 186 -25.24 -26.34 16.96
N ASN A 187 -26.36 -25.64 17.18
CA ASN A 187 -27.65 -26.25 17.42
C ASN A 187 -28.64 -26.23 16.23
N THR A 188 -28.40 -25.42 15.20
CA THR A 188 -29.35 -25.21 14.09
C THR A 188 -28.74 -25.46 12.71
N GLY A 189 -27.49 -25.92 12.65
CA GLY A 189 -26.79 -26.12 11.39
C GLY A 189 -26.43 -24.79 10.69
N ALA A 190 -26.24 -24.84 9.37
CA ALA A 190 -25.92 -23.66 8.58
C ALA A 190 -27.19 -22.89 8.18
N VAL A 191 -27.10 -21.55 8.29
CA VAL A 191 -28.15 -20.63 7.85
C VAL A 191 -27.56 -19.60 6.91
N ASP A 192 -28.33 -19.13 5.94
CA ASP A 192 -27.93 -18.07 5.03
C ASP A 192 -27.63 -16.78 5.81
N LYS A 193 -26.51 -16.17 5.52
CA LYS A 193 -26.14 -14.88 6.12
C LYS A 193 -27.03 -13.74 5.61
N PHE A 194 -27.41 -13.81 4.35
CA PHE A 194 -28.30 -12.85 3.72
C PHE A 194 -29.73 -13.41 3.72
N PHE A 195 -30.60 -12.79 4.47
CA PHE A 195 -32.01 -13.17 4.55
C PHE A 195 -32.89 -11.93 4.28
N ASN A 196 -33.90 -12.10 3.42
CA ASN A 196 -34.84 -11.04 3.04
C ASN A 196 -34.13 -9.73 2.64
N ARG A 197 -33.18 -9.84 1.70
CA ARG A 197 -32.39 -8.72 1.21
C ARG A 197 -32.35 -8.66 -0.30
N VAL A 198 -32.36 -7.45 -0.83
CA VAL A 198 -31.92 -7.18 -2.21
C VAL A 198 -30.41 -7.36 -2.26
N MET A 199 -29.94 -8.12 -3.27
CA MET A 199 -28.55 -8.52 -3.40
C MET A 199 -27.84 -7.75 -4.52
N PHE A 200 -26.67 -7.21 -4.21
CA PHE A 200 -25.79 -6.47 -5.10
C PHE A 200 -24.50 -7.29 -5.29
N PRO A 201 -24.33 -7.95 -6.44
CA PRO A 201 -23.08 -8.67 -6.71
C PRO A 201 -21.91 -7.70 -6.80
N ILE A 202 -20.79 -8.06 -6.20
CA ILE A 202 -19.52 -7.33 -6.29
C ILE A 202 -18.62 -8.14 -7.21
N PHE A 203 -18.10 -7.49 -8.25
CA PHE A 203 -17.28 -8.13 -9.27
C PHE A 203 -15.80 -7.78 -9.12
N ASP A 204 -14.94 -8.74 -9.43
CA ASP A 204 -13.52 -8.45 -9.66
C ASP A 204 -13.32 -7.72 -11.01
N GLN A 205 -12.10 -7.29 -11.30
CA GLN A 205 -11.77 -6.60 -12.55
C GLN A 205 -12.08 -7.42 -13.82
N ASN A 206 -12.16 -8.75 -13.69
CA ASN A 206 -12.45 -9.67 -14.79
C ASN A 206 -13.95 -9.98 -14.93
N GLY A 207 -14.81 -9.37 -14.15
CA GLY A 207 -16.25 -9.57 -14.17
C GLY A 207 -16.73 -10.85 -13.48
N ARG A 208 -15.90 -11.46 -12.59
CA ARG A 208 -16.30 -12.62 -11.80
C ARG A 208 -16.87 -12.12 -10.47
N VAL A 209 -17.96 -12.73 -9.99
CA VAL A 209 -18.54 -12.39 -8.69
C VAL A 209 -17.63 -12.89 -7.57
N ILE A 210 -17.25 -11.99 -6.68
CA ILE A 210 -16.33 -12.26 -5.56
C ILE A 210 -16.94 -11.97 -4.18
N ALA A 211 -18.04 -11.21 -4.15
CA ALA A 211 -18.72 -10.83 -2.91
C ALA A 211 -20.16 -10.37 -3.20
N PHE A 212 -20.90 -10.09 -2.15
CA PHE A 212 -22.23 -9.48 -2.22
C PHE A 212 -22.39 -8.38 -1.18
N GLY A 213 -23.11 -7.33 -1.56
CA GLY A 213 -23.82 -6.45 -0.66
C GLY A 213 -25.29 -6.89 -0.55
N GLY A 214 -25.87 -6.81 0.62
CA GLY A 214 -27.29 -7.14 0.84
C GLY A 214 -28.02 -6.02 1.56
N ARG A 215 -29.03 -5.40 0.94
CA ARG A 215 -29.85 -4.36 1.56
C ARG A 215 -31.17 -4.91 2.06
N VAL A 216 -31.51 -4.64 3.31
CA VAL A 216 -32.85 -4.97 3.86
C VAL A 216 -33.92 -4.02 3.32
N MET A 217 -35.13 -4.54 3.12
CA MET A 217 -36.29 -3.81 2.64
C MET A 217 -37.22 -3.48 3.80
N GLY A 218 -36.87 -2.57 4.66
CA GLY A 218 -37.60 -2.19 5.85
C GLY A 218 -36.64 -1.72 6.94
N ASP A 219 -37.09 -1.76 8.20
CA ASP A 219 -36.36 -1.13 9.32
C ASP A 219 -35.35 -2.06 10.03
N ALA A 220 -35.21 -3.31 9.54
CA ALA A 220 -34.24 -4.23 10.13
C ALA A 220 -32.81 -3.73 9.98
N LYS A 221 -32.00 -3.96 11.00
CA LYS A 221 -30.58 -3.55 11.04
C LYS A 221 -29.66 -4.78 10.88
N PRO A 222 -28.50 -4.63 10.27
CA PRO A 222 -28.01 -3.44 9.59
C PRO A 222 -28.70 -3.20 8.25
N LYS A 223 -28.86 -1.94 7.84
CA LYS A 223 -29.47 -1.53 6.56
C LYS A 223 -28.74 -2.18 5.38
N TYR A 224 -27.43 -2.10 5.36
CA TYR A 224 -26.56 -2.82 4.42
C TYR A 224 -25.70 -3.83 5.17
N LEU A 225 -25.55 -5.01 4.58
CA LEU A 225 -24.66 -6.07 5.04
C LEU A 225 -23.77 -6.49 3.87
N ASN A 226 -22.45 -6.45 4.06
CA ASN A 226 -21.50 -6.88 3.06
C ASN A 226 -20.91 -8.26 3.40
N SER A 227 -20.48 -9.00 2.38
CA SER A 227 -19.66 -10.20 2.58
C SER A 227 -18.46 -9.86 3.46
N PRO A 228 -18.02 -10.77 4.34
CA PRO A 228 -16.76 -10.64 5.05
C PRO A 228 -15.57 -10.79 4.07
N GLU A 229 -14.36 -10.54 4.57
CA GLU A 229 -13.13 -10.91 3.87
C GLU A 229 -13.12 -12.41 3.59
N SER A 230 -12.58 -12.79 2.43
CA SER A 230 -12.46 -14.20 2.03
C SER A 230 -11.23 -14.40 1.13
N PRO A 231 -10.82 -15.64 0.82
CA PRO A 231 -9.72 -15.91 -0.11
C PRO A 231 -9.86 -15.29 -1.51
N ILE A 232 -11.10 -14.92 -1.90
CA ILE A 232 -11.39 -14.29 -3.20
C ILE A 232 -11.79 -12.83 -3.11
N PHE A 233 -12.00 -12.27 -1.90
CA PHE A 233 -12.51 -10.93 -1.70
C PHE A 233 -11.79 -10.16 -0.60
N ASN A 234 -11.34 -8.96 -0.91
CA ASN A 234 -10.78 -8.01 0.04
C ASN A 234 -11.39 -6.62 -0.20
N LYS A 235 -12.11 -6.08 0.80
CA LYS A 235 -12.82 -4.79 0.70
C LYS A 235 -11.88 -3.64 0.42
N SER A 236 -10.70 -3.63 1.03
CA SER A 236 -9.73 -2.55 0.89
C SER A 236 -9.05 -2.49 -0.49
N ARG A 237 -9.22 -3.51 -1.33
CA ARG A 237 -8.59 -3.64 -2.65
C ARG A 237 -9.59 -3.68 -3.80
N ASN A 238 -10.87 -3.53 -3.53
CA ASN A 238 -11.93 -3.59 -4.53
C ASN A 238 -12.84 -2.36 -4.44
N LEU A 239 -13.41 -1.98 -5.57
CA LEU A 239 -14.42 -0.93 -5.69
C LEU A 239 -15.63 -1.51 -6.42
N TYR A 240 -16.83 -1.15 -5.97
CA TYR A 240 -18.07 -1.52 -6.64
C TYR A 240 -18.14 -0.94 -8.05
N HIS A 241 -18.52 -1.73 -9.03
CA HIS A 241 -18.70 -1.39 -10.44
C HIS A 241 -17.41 -1.05 -11.22
N LEU A 242 -16.24 -1.12 -10.62
CA LEU A 242 -14.99 -0.79 -11.32
C LEU A 242 -14.73 -1.68 -12.56
N ASN A 243 -15.20 -2.93 -12.57
CA ASN A 243 -15.10 -3.83 -13.72
C ASN A 243 -15.65 -3.26 -15.04
N LEU A 244 -16.68 -2.42 -14.95
CA LEU A 244 -17.28 -1.72 -16.09
C LEU A 244 -16.79 -0.27 -16.16
N ALA A 245 -16.78 0.47 -15.07
CA ALA A 245 -16.40 1.88 -15.01
C ALA A 245 -15.01 2.17 -15.59
N ARG A 246 -14.05 1.25 -15.43
CA ARG A 246 -12.69 1.35 -16.01
C ARG A 246 -12.65 1.39 -17.54
N LYS A 247 -13.75 1.02 -18.21
CA LYS A 247 -13.87 1.03 -19.68
C LYS A 247 -14.48 2.31 -20.22
N SER A 248 -14.95 3.18 -19.32
CA SER A 248 -15.54 4.47 -19.69
C SER A 248 -14.52 5.36 -20.40
N ARG A 249 -15.00 6.16 -21.34
CA ARG A 249 -14.20 7.12 -22.11
C ARG A 249 -14.15 8.51 -21.49
N ARG A 250 -14.72 8.71 -20.30
CA ARG A 250 -14.83 10.04 -19.67
C ARG A 250 -13.50 10.58 -19.11
N GLY A 251 -12.48 9.75 -18.96
CA GLY A 251 -11.15 10.16 -18.50
C GLY A 251 -11.04 10.44 -16.98
N TYR A 252 -12.13 10.31 -16.23
CA TYR A 252 -12.22 10.43 -14.78
C TYR A 252 -13.20 9.39 -14.23
N LEU A 253 -13.12 9.09 -12.94
CA LEU A 253 -14.12 8.28 -12.23
C LEU A 253 -14.96 9.17 -11.31
N ILE A 254 -16.23 8.79 -11.10
CA ILE A 254 -17.11 9.38 -10.10
C ILE A 254 -17.10 8.43 -8.90
N LEU A 255 -16.63 8.90 -7.75
CA LEU A 255 -16.55 8.10 -6.52
C LEU A 255 -17.69 8.47 -5.58
N CYS A 256 -18.55 7.47 -5.33
CA CYS A 256 -19.73 7.55 -4.48
C CYS A 256 -19.52 6.77 -3.17
N GLU A 257 -20.45 6.95 -2.20
CA GLU A 257 -20.43 6.17 -0.96
C GLU A 257 -21.09 4.80 -1.10
N GLY A 258 -22.17 4.69 -1.90
CA GLY A 258 -23.05 3.54 -1.88
C GLY A 258 -23.37 2.92 -3.24
N TYR A 259 -23.91 1.70 -3.16
CA TYR A 259 -24.33 0.93 -4.34
C TYR A 259 -25.42 1.65 -5.15
N MET A 260 -26.40 2.25 -4.45
CA MET A 260 -27.56 2.88 -5.10
C MET A 260 -27.14 4.12 -5.88
N ASP A 261 -26.18 4.88 -5.38
CA ASP A 261 -25.67 6.08 -6.06
C ASP A 261 -25.01 5.71 -7.38
N VAL A 262 -24.15 4.68 -7.35
CA VAL A 262 -23.51 4.15 -8.56
C VAL A 262 -24.55 3.66 -9.57
N ILE A 263 -25.57 2.92 -9.11
CA ILE A 263 -26.60 2.39 -10.00
C ILE A 263 -27.45 3.51 -10.60
N ALA A 264 -27.84 4.51 -9.79
CA ALA A 264 -28.60 5.66 -10.26
C ALA A 264 -27.83 6.50 -11.28
N LEU A 265 -26.56 6.79 -11.00
CA LEU A 265 -25.68 7.50 -11.92
C LEU A 265 -25.44 6.71 -13.22
N THR A 266 -25.18 5.40 -13.14
CA THR A 266 -25.00 4.57 -14.33
C THR A 266 -26.27 4.53 -15.17
N GLN A 267 -27.44 4.39 -14.55
CA GLN A 267 -28.74 4.45 -15.26
C GLN A 267 -28.95 5.80 -15.95
N ALA A 268 -28.44 6.88 -15.36
CA ALA A 268 -28.49 8.22 -15.94
C ALA A 268 -27.43 8.48 -17.03
N GLY A 269 -26.59 7.47 -17.37
CA GLY A 269 -25.57 7.57 -18.42
C GLY A 269 -24.15 7.88 -17.93
N PHE A 270 -23.90 7.86 -16.60
CA PHE A 270 -22.57 8.01 -16.00
C PHE A 270 -21.94 6.65 -15.74
N ASP A 271 -21.45 6.01 -16.81
CA ASP A 271 -20.86 4.66 -16.83
C ASP A 271 -19.54 4.53 -16.05
N ASN A 272 -18.99 5.67 -15.58
CA ASN A 272 -17.75 5.82 -14.85
C ASN A 272 -17.93 5.95 -13.32
N ALA A 273 -19.13 5.68 -12.79
CA ALA A 273 -19.39 5.73 -11.35
C ALA A 273 -18.90 4.46 -10.65
N VAL A 274 -18.27 4.64 -9.49
CA VAL A 274 -17.77 3.57 -8.60
C VAL A 274 -18.05 3.91 -7.14
N ALA A 275 -18.08 2.92 -6.25
CA ALA A 275 -18.20 3.18 -4.81
C ALA A 275 -17.23 2.34 -3.98
N THR A 276 -16.94 2.83 -2.78
CA THR A 276 -16.31 2.03 -1.73
C THR A 276 -17.27 0.97 -1.19
N LEU A 277 -16.77 0.01 -0.42
CA LEU A 277 -17.53 -1.18 -0.02
C LEU A 277 -17.97 -1.10 1.46
N GLY A 278 -18.56 0.04 1.85
CA GLY A 278 -18.99 0.28 3.23
C GLY A 278 -17.81 0.55 4.18
N THR A 279 -16.73 1.08 3.66
CA THR A 279 -15.54 1.55 4.39
C THR A 279 -15.09 2.88 3.81
N ALA A 280 -14.32 3.66 4.57
CA ALA A 280 -13.62 4.81 3.98
C ALA A 280 -12.68 4.36 2.83
N LEU A 281 -12.37 5.28 1.92
CA LEU A 281 -11.40 5.04 0.85
C LEU A 281 -10.06 4.62 1.44
N THR A 282 -9.44 3.60 0.86
CA THR A 282 -8.13 3.09 1.29
C THR A 282 -7.03 3.46 0.30
N GLU A 283 -5.77 3.41 0.74
CA GLU A 283 -4.60 3.63 -0.12
C GLU A 283 -4.54 2.62 -1.28
N GLN A 284 -4.92 1.36 -1.04
CA GLN A 284 -4.96 0.34 -2.08
C GLN A 284 -6.04 0.63 -3.13
N GLN A 285 -7.20 1.13 -2.72
CA GLN A 285 -8.25 1.55 -3.64
C GLN A 285 -7.83 2.79 -4.44
N ALA A 286 -7.17 3.78 -3.81
CA ALA A 286 -6.63 4.94 -4.52
C ALA A 286 -5.53 4.54 -5.52
N THR A 287 -4.62 3.66 -5.14
CA THR A 287 -3.63 3.07 -6.06
C THR A 287 -4.31 2.34 -7.23
N LEU A 288 -5.41 1.64 -6.98
CA LEU A 288 -6.18 0.98 -8.02
C LEU A 288 -6.82 1.99 -8.97
N ILE A 289 -7.41 3.07 -8.47
CA ILE A 289 -7.98 4.17 -9.26
C ILE A 289 -6.90 4.81 -10.15
N ALA A 290 -5.72 5.09 -9.60
CA ALA A 290 -4.60 5.75 -10.29
C ALA A 290 -4.13 5.03 -11.58
N ARG A 291 -4.43 3.73 -11.71
CA ARG A 291 -4.12 2.93 -12.92
C ARG A 291 -5.01 3.28 -14.11
N TYR A 292 -6.22 3.77 -13.83
CA TYR A 292 -7.22 3.99 -14.87
C TYR A 292 -7.43 5.47 -15.18
N VAL A 293 -7.35 6.34 -14.15
CA VAL A 293 -7.62 7.77 -14.30
C VAL A 293 -6.64 8.62 -13.48
N LYS A 294 -6.52 9.90 -13.87
CA LYS A 294 -5.74 10.90 -13.13
C LYS A 294 -6.61 11.87 -12.33
N GLU A 295 -7.92 11.77 -12.48
CA GLU A 295 -8.88 12.61 -11.78
C GLU A 295 -10.07 11.81 -11.26
N VAL A 296 -10.57 12.17 -10.09
CA VAL A 296 -11.78 11.62 -9.48
C VAL A 296 -12.73 12.77 -9.15
N ILE A 297 -13.99 12.58 -9.45
CA ILE A 297 -15.07 13.44 -8.97
C ILE A 297 -15.65 12.80 -7.72
N LEU A 298 -15.46 13.43 -6.56
CA LEU A 298 -16.03 12.99 -5.29
C LEU A 298 -17.47 13.47 -5.18
N THR A 299 -18.40 12.55 -5.00
CA THR A 299 -19.83 12.81 -4.88
C THR A 299 -20.39 11.99 -3.71
N TYR A 300 -20.03 12.38 -2.49
CA TYR A 300 -20.46 11.77 -1.25
C TYR A 300 -21.70 12.49 -0.71
N ASP A 301 -22.35 11.91 0.31
CA ASP A 301 -23.51 12.50 0.94
C ASP A 301 -23.24 13.95 1.38
N SER A 302 -24.23 14.83 1.25
CA SER A 302 -24.09 16.28 1.58
C SER A 302 -24.07 16.55 3.09
N ASP A 303 -24.21 15.53 3.93
CA ASP A 303 -24.20 15.65 5.39
C ASP A 303 -22.76 15.76 5.96
N GLU A 304 -22.64 16.03 7.25
CA GLU A 304 -21.36 16.21 7.95
C GLU A 304 -20.46 14.97 7.86
N ALA A 305 -21.07 13.76 7.86
CA ALA A 305 -20.34 12.51 7.74
C ALA A 305 -19.70 12.37 6.36
N GLY A 306 -20.44 12.67 5.28
CA GLY A 306 -19.93 12.68 3.91
C GLY A 306 -18.84 13.73 3.70
N GLN A 307 -19.00 14.94 4.26
CA GLN A 307 -17.96 15.98 4.21
C GLN A 307 -16.67 15.54 4.92
N THR A 308 -16.81 14.89 6.07
CA THR A 308 -15.66 14.30 6.78
C THR A 308 -15.00 13.19 5.95
N ALA A 309 -15.80 12.36 5.27
CA ALA A 309 -15.29 11.30 4.41
C ALA A 309 -14.54 11.86 3.20
N ILE A 310 -15.03 12.95 2.57
CA ILE A 310 -14.32 13.68 1.50
C ILE A 310 -12.94 14.15 1.99
N ASN A 311 -12.89 14.82 3.16
CA ASN A 311 -11.61 15.31 3.72
C ASN A 311 -10.60 14.21 4.01
N ARG A 312 -11.06 12.99 4.32
CA ARG A 312 -10.18 11.82 4.49
C ARG A 312 -9.74 11.24 3.15
N ALA A 313 -10.60 11.28 2.12
CA ALA A 313 -10.31 10.71 0.82
C ALA A 313 -9.29 11.54 0.01
N ILE A 314 -9.34 12.87 0.10
CA ILE A 314 -8.48 13.78 -0.66
C ILE A 314 -6.98 13.49 -0.46
N PRO A 315 -6.42 13.43 0.77
CA PRO A 315 -4.99 13.15 0.95
C PRO A 315 -4.57 11.76 0.45
N ILE A 316 -5.46 10.77 0.54
CA ILE A 316 -5.21 9.41 0.05
C ILE A 316 -5.14 9.40 -1.48
N LEU A 317 -6.06 10.10 -2.16
CA LEU A 317 -6.03 10.25 -3.62
C LEU A 317 -4.80 11.04 -4.08
N TYR A 318 -4.48 12.13 -3.38
CA TYR A 318 -3.31 12.95 -3.69
C TYR A 318 -2.01 12.14 -3.59
N ALA A 319 -1.83 11.37 -2.51
CA ALA A 319 -0.67 10.48 -2.33
C ALA A 319 -0.55 9.42 -3.44
N ALA A 320 -1.68 8.97 -4.00
CA ALA A 320 -1.71 8.07 -5.15
C ALA A 320 -1.53 8.79 -6.52
N GLY A 321 -1.33 10.11 -6.53
CA GLY A 321 -1.19 10.91 -7.74
C GLY A 321 -2.49 11.10 -8.53
N VAL A 322 -3.64 11.08 -7.84
CA VAL A 322 -4.97 11.29 -8.41
C VAL A 322 -5.52 12.63 -7.92
N GLY A 323 -5.85 13.52 -8.86
CA GLY A 323 -6.53 14.77 -8.57
C GLY A 323 -7.98 14.52 -8.14
N ALA A 324 -8.52 15.41 -7.30
CA ALA A 324 -9.92 15.32 -6.88
C ALA A 324 -10.65 16.65 -7.08
N ARG A 325 -11.89 16.57 -7.57
CA ARG A 325 -12.86 17.65 -7.55
C ARG A 325 -14.11 17.19 -6.81
N ILE A 326 -14.80 18.10 -6.15
CA ILE A 326 -15.95 17.81 -5.30
C ILE A 326 -17.21 18.41 -5.92
N VAL A 327 -18.22 17.58 -6.11
CA VAL A 327 -19.56 18.00 -6.54
C VAL A 327 -20.36 18.45 -5.32
N ASP A 328 -20.96 19.64 -5.42
CA ASP A 328 -21.95 20.10 -4.46
C ASP A 328 -23.35 19.71 -4.94
N MET A 329 -24.00 18.81 -4.22
CA MET A 329 -25.34 18.35 -4.55
C MET A 329 -26.45 19.09 -3.80
N SER A 330 -26.09 20.07 -2.97
CA SER A 330 -27.10 20.82 -2.20
C SER A 330 -28.21 21.37 -3.10
N PRO A 331 -29.50 21.29 -2.69
CA PRO A 331 -30.02 20.86 -1.39
C PRO A 331 -30.28 19.33 -1.27
N TYR A 332 -29.92 18.53 -2.25
CA TYR A 332 -30.15 17.09 -2.27
C TYR A 332 -29.10 16.37 -1.43
N LYS A 333 -29.51 15.22 -0.85
CA LYS A 333 -28.67 14.49 0.07
C LYS A 333 -27.55 13.72 -0.65
N ASP A 334 -27.93 12.96 -1.67
CA ASP A 334 -27.08 12.02 -2.36
C ASP A 334 -27.30 12.04 -3.89
N PRO A 335 -26.43 11.41 -4.70
CA PRO A 335 -26.59 11.36 -6.15
C PRO A 335 -27.90 10.71 -6.63
N ASP A 336 -28.38 9.69 -5.92
CA ASP A 336 -29.65 9.00 -6.26
C ASP A 336 -30.83 9.98 -6.17
N GLU A 337 -30.89 10.78 -5.10
CA GLU A 337 -31.93 11.80 -4.92
C GLU A 337 -31.79 12.94 -5.95
N PHE A 338 -30.57 13.41 -6.19
CA PHE A 338 -30.30 14.49 -7.15
C PHE A 338 -30.74 14.11 -8.57
N ILE A 339 -30.31 12.92 -9.06
CA ILE A 339 -30.64 12.42 -10.40
C ILE A 339 -32.16 12.26 -10.58
N LYS A 340 -32.86 11.78 -9.56
CA LYS A 340 -34.33 11.63 -9.61
C LYS A 340 -35.06 12.97 -9.69
N ALA A 341 -34.51 14.00 -9.04
CA ALA A 341 -35.14 15.31 -8.99
C ALA A 341 -34.86 16.16 -10.24
N LEU A 342 -33.62 16.18 -10.72
CA LEU A 342 -33.14 17.13 -11.71
C LEU A 342 -32.63 16.48 -13.02
N GLY A 343 -32.34 15.18 -13.01
CA GLY A 343 -31.90 14.44 -14.18
C GLY A 343 -30.40 14.56 -14.48
N ALA A 344 -30.00 13.91 -15.58
CA ALA A 344 -28.61 13.77 -15.96
C ALA A 344 -27.95 15.08 -16.41
N GLU A 345 -28.68 15.96 -17.13
CA GLU A 345 -28.11 17.19 -17.63
C GLU A 345 -27.67 18.13 -16.50
N ALA A 346 -28.54 18.27 -15.48
CA ALA A 346 -28.22 19.08 -14.30
C ALA A 346 -27.01 18.48 -13.52
N TYR A 347 -26.89 17.18 -13.46
CA TYR A 347 -25.72 16.54 -12.82
C TYR A 347 -24.43 16.74 -13.62
N GLU A 348 -24.48 16.71 -14.96
CA GLU A 348 -23.33 17.03 -15.82
C GLU A 348 -22.87 18.49 -15.61
N GLU A 349 -23.83 19.45 -15.37
CA GLU A 349 -23.50 20.82 -14.99
C GLU A 349 -22.77 20.88 -13.64
N ARG A 350 -23.27 20.15 -12.64
CA ARG A 350 -22.58 20.04 -11.33
C ARG A 350 -21.17 19.47 -11.44
N ILE A 351 -20.94 18.51 -12.34
CA ILE A 351 -19.60 17.98 -12.60
C ILE A 351 -18.69 19.05 -13.23
N ARG A 352 -19.20 19.84 -14.17
CA ARG A 352 -18.43 20.96 -14.76
C ARG A 352 -18.02 21.98 -13.70
N ASP A 353 -18.92 22.30 -12.79
CA ASP A 353 -18.76 23.29 -11.72
C ASP A 353 -18.10 22.69 -10.47
N ALA A 354 -17.70 21.40 -10.49
CA ALA A 354 -17.10 20.73 -9.36
C ALA A 354 -15.86 21.47 -8.85
N ARG A 355 -15.84 21.72 -7.55
CA ARG A 355 -14.80 22.51 -6.88
C ARG A 355 -13.51 21.72 -6.75
N PRO A 356 -12.34 22.33 -7.02
CA PRO A 356 -11.04 21.70 -6.74
C PRO A 356 -10.90 21.35 -5.25
N SER A 357 -10.24 20.22 -4.98
CA SER A 357 -10.10 19.70 -3.61
C SER A 357 -9.49 20.70 -2.62
N TYR A 358 -8.50 21.49 -3.06
CA TYR A 358 -7.86 22.48 -2.19
C TYR A 358 -8.85 23.52 -1.65
N ARG A 359 -9.79 24.01 -2.47
CA ARG A 359 -10.81 24.96 -2.03
C ARG A 359 -11.74 24.33 -1.01
N PHE A 360 -12.19 23.12 -1.27
CA PHE A 360 -13.05 22.40 -0.35
C PHE A 360 -12.38 22.20 1.02
N GLU A 361 -11.11 21.78 1.04
CA GLU A 361 -10.36 21.55 2.28
C GLU A 361 -10.16 22.86 3.07
N ILE A 362 -9.85 23.98 2.38
CA ILE A 362 -9.69 25.28 3.03
C ILE A 362 -11.04 25.79 3.59
N GLU A 363 -12.13 25.65 2.82
CA GLU A 363 -13.47 26.01 3.30
C GLU A 363 -13.90 25.15 4.49
N PHE A 364 -13.58 23.87 4.47
CA PHE A 364 -13.84 22.96 5.59
C PHE A 364 -13.02 23.35 6.83
N MET A 365 -11.75 23.71 6.70
CA MET A 365 -10.95 24.23 7.82
C MET A 365 -11.55 25.53 8.37
N LYS A 366 -11.96 26.44 7.48
CA LYS A 366 -12.62 27.70 7.87
C LYS A 366 -13.92 27.48 8.64
N SER A 367 -14.72 26.49 8.23
CA SER A 367 -16.01 26.18 8.88
C SER A 367 -15.86 25.73 10.33
N LYS A 368 -14.74 25.08 10.67
CA LYS A 368 -14.45 24.65 12.05
C LYS A 368 -14.34 25.82 13.03
N HIS A 369 -13.94 26.98 12.56
CA HIS A 369 -13.74 28.19 13.35
C HIS A 369 -14.93 29.19 13.23
N ALA A 370 -15.99 28.86 12.51
CA ALA A 370 -17.08 29.77 12.21
C ALA A 370 -17.95 30.18 13.44
N GLY A 371 -17.93 29.39 14.51
CA GLY A 371 -18.68 29.60 15.74
C GLY A 371 -17.94 30.34 16.85
N GLU A 372 -16.68 30.71 16.66
CA GLU A 372 -15.85 31.34 17.69
C GLU A 372 -16.23 32.82 17.88
N ALA A 373 -16.43 33.25 19.14
CA ALA A 373 -16.80 34.61 19.50
C ALA A 373 -15.68 35.62 19.20
N ASP A 374 -14.40 35.21 19.35
CA ASP A 374 -13.24 36.02 19.01
C ASP A 374 -12.84 35.80 17.55
N ARG A 375 -13.31 36.71 16.68
CA ARG A 375 -13.04 36.65 15.24
C ARG A 375 -11.54 36.73 14.86
N ALA A 376 -10.74 37.46 15.65
CA ALA A 376 -9.31 37.60 15.38
C ALA A 376 -8.58 36.31 15.70
N ARG A 377 -8.92 35.67 16.82
CA ARG A 377 -8.40 34.39 17.21
C ARG A 377 -8.81 33.29 16.23
N ALA A 378 -10.10 33.23 15.89
CA ALA A 378 -10.64 32.31 14.88
C ALA A 378 -9.90 32.40 13.55
N LYS A 379 -9.65 33.62 13.07
CA LYS A 379 -8.86 33.85 11.84
C LYS A 379 -7.45 33.35 11.98
N THR A 380 -6.78 33.61 13.10
CA THR A 380 -5.40 33.17 13.33
C THR A 380 -5.28 31.63 13.39
N GLU A 381 -6.23 30.98 14.05
CA GLU A 381 -6.24 29.50 14.16
C GLU A 381 -6.54 28.86 12.80
N PHE A 382 -7.47 29.41 12.02
CA PHE A 382 -7.71 29.01 10.63
C PHE A 382 -6.45 29.15 9.75
N GLU A 383 -5.75 30.29 9.80
CA GLU A 383 -4.53 30.51 9.03
C GLU A 383 -3.41 29.52 9.43
N ARG A 384 -3.32 29.15 10.72
CA ARG A 384 -2.39 28.12 11.20
C ARG A 384 -2.76 26.73 10.71
N ASP A 385 -4.04 26.37 10.70
CA ASP A 385 -4.50 25.09 10.15
C ASP A 385 -4.13 24.97 8.67
N VAL A 386 -4.34 26.05 7.90
CA VAL A 386 -3.96 26.08 6.49
C VAL A 386 -2.43 26.05 6.33
N ALA A 387 -1.66 26.73 7.19
CA ALA A 387 -0.20 26.67 7.17
C ALA A 387 0.33 25.24 7.41
N ALA A 388 -0.26 24.52 8.36
CA ALA A 388 0.05 23.12 8.58
C ALA A 388 -0.35 22.22 7.39
N TRP A 389 -1.50 22.50 6.78
CA TRP A 389 -1.98 21.79 5.59
C TRP A 389 -1.05 21.97 4.38
N MET A 390 -0.39 23.14 4.23
CA MET A 390 0.57 23.40 3.15
C MET A 390 1.78 22.46 3.17
N LEU A 391 2.10 21.84 4.32
CA LEU A 391 3.23 20.92 4.45
C LEU A 391 3.04 19.60 3.70
N ARG A 392 1.81 19.28 3.27
CA ARG A 392 1.55 18.08 2.44
C ARG A 392 2.22 18.13 1.06
N PHE A 393 2.46 19.32 0.55
CA PHE A 393 3.12 19.50 -0.74
C PHE A 393 4.63 19.31 -0.59
N GLU A 394 5.17 18.19 -1.05
CA GLU A 394 6.60 17.91 -1.02
C GLU A 394 7.37 18.89 -1.94
N SER A 395 6.79 19.18 -3.12
CA SER A 395 7.37 20.16 -4.04
C SER A 395 7.28 21.57 -3.48
N ARG A 396 8.45 22.21 -3.26
CA ARG A 396 8.52 23.61 -2.84
C ARG A 396 7.79 24.54 -3.81
N LEU A 397 7.92 24.31 -5.11
CA LEU A 397 7.26 25.15 -6.13
C LEU A 397 5.74 25.03 -6.06
N GLU A 398 5.23 23.79 -5.90
CA GLU A 398 3.81 23.53 -5.77
C GLU A 398 3.25 24.19 -4.49
N ARG A 399 3.93 24.01 -3.37
CA ARG A 399 3.60 24.64 -2.09
C ARG A 399 3.53 26.17 -2.22
N GLU A 400 4.53 26.79 -2.83
CA GLU A 400 4.54 28.24 -3.03
C GLU A 400 3.39 28.74 -3.91
N ASN A 401 3.00 27.98 -4.95
CA ASN A 401 1.86 28.33 -5.78
C ASN A 401 0.55 28.28 -4.99
N TYR A 402 0.32 27.26 -4.16
CA TYR A 402 -0.86 27.18 -3.31
C TYR A 402 -0.86 28.24 -2.20
N MET A 403 0.31 28.57 -1.62
CA MET A 403 0.44 29.67 -0.66
C MET A 403 0.04 31.01 -1.27
N LYS A 404 0.52 31.32 -2.48
CA LYS A 404 0.13 32.57 -3.19
C LYS A 404 -1.35 32.62 -3.46
N LEU A 405 -1.93 31.52 -3.99
CA LEU A 405 -3.35 31.41 -4.27
C LEU A 405 -4.20 31.62 -3.01
N PHE A 406 -3.83 31.00 -1.89
CA PHE A 406 -4.49 31.19 -0.61
C PHE A 406 -4.41 32.63 -0.12
N CYS A 407 -3.20 33.23 -0.16
CA CYS A 407 -3.00 34.62 0.30
C CYS A 407 -3.81 35.63 -0.52
N GLU A 408 -3.90 35.44 -1.84
CA GLU A 408 -4.71 36.26 -2.73
C GLU A 408 -6.22 36.11 -2.44
N GLU A 409 -6.72 34.89 -2.32
CA GLU A 409 -8.15 34.60 -2.14
C GLU A 409 -8.66 35.04 -0.77
N TYR A 410 -7.84 34.84 0.29
CA TYR A 410 -8.24 35.13 1.69
C TYR A 410 -7.69 36.45 2.23
N ARG A 411 -6.98 37.24 1.40
CA ARG A 411 -6.36 38.52 1.74
C ARG A 411 -5.44 38.44 2.95
N VAL A 412 -4.51 37.45 2.92
CA VAL A 412 -3.50 37.19 3.96
C VAL A 412 -2.17 37.73 3.46
N ASP A 413 -1.37 38.34 4.35
CA ASP A 413 -0.03 38.77 3.99
C ASP A 413 0.88 37.54 3.73
N TYR A 414 1.49 37.49 2.56
CA TYR A 414 2.27 36.34 2.13
C TYR A 414 3.50 36.09 3.03
N ARG A 415 4.19 37.15 3.49
CA ARG A 415 5.39 36.98 4.32
C ARG A 415 5.04 36.43 5.68
N ALA A 416 4.00 37.00 6.32
CA ALA A 416 3.52 36.50 7.60
C ALA A 416 3.04 35.03 7.51
N PHE A 417 2.33 34.69 6.43
CA PHE A 417 1.86 33.32 6.21
C PHE A 417 3.03 32.33 5.95
N ALA A 418 4.04 32.73 5.16
CA ALA A 418 5.22 31.91 4.91
C ALA A 418 6.01 31.62 6.20
N GLU A 419 6.08 32.58 7.14
CA GLU A 419 6.65 32.35 8.46
C GLU A 419 5.87 31.31 9.27
N GLU A 420 4.53 31.35 9.24
CA GLU A 420 3.71 30.34 9.91
C GLU A 420 3.86 28.94 9.29
N VAL A 421 3.95 28.84 7.95
CA VAL A 421 4.26 27.56 7.26
C VAL A 421 5.63 27.01 7.70
N ASN A 422 6.66 27.85 7.80
CA ASN A 422 7.98 27.44 8.25
C ASN A 422 7.97 27.00 9.73
N LYS A 423 7.24 27.71 10.60
CA LYS A 423 7.05 27.32 12.01
C LYS A 423 6.33 25.96 12.13
N ALA A 424 5.28 25.77 11.33
CA ALA A 424 4.55 24.50 11.28
C ALA A 424 5.47 23.34 10.82
N GLY A 425 6.34 23.59 9.81
CA GLY A 425 7.33 22.62 9.34
C GLY A 425 8.33 22.23 10.44
N ALA A 426 8.92 23.21 11.11
CA ALA A 426 9.83 22.97 12.23
C ALA A 426 9.16 22.22 13.40
N ALA A 427 7.87 22.51 13.66
CA ALA A 427 7.09 21.79 14.69
C ALA A 427 6.78 20.35 14.29
N ALA A 428 6.47 20.10 12.98
CA ALA A 428 6.25 18.75 12.44
C ALA A 428 7.54 17.91 12.51
N GLU A 429 8.69 18.47 12.16
CA GLU A 429 9.99 17.82 12.29
C GLU A 429 10.33 17.46 13.74
N ARG A 430 9.99 18.34 14.70
CA ARG A 430 10.15 18.04 16.13
C ARG A 430 9.25 16.92 16.62
N ARG A 431 8.01 16.82 16.09
CA ARG A 431 7.04 15.75 16.44
C ARG A 431 7.38 14.42 15.75
N ALA A 432 7.96 14.45 14.56
CA ALA A 432 8.41 13.26 13.84
C ALA A 432 9.67 12.64 14.46
N ARG A 433 10.39 13.36 15.32
CA ARG A 433 11.38 12.76 16.22
C ARG A 433 10.62 11.86 17.20
N PRO A 434 10.98 10.56 17.32
CA PRO A 434 10.32 9.67 18.28
C PRO A 434 10.27 10.34 19.64
N ALA A 435 9.08 10.39 20.25
CA ALA A 435 8.93 10.87 21.62
C ALA A 435 9.87 10.05 22.50
N GLU A 436 10.93 10.67 22.98
CA GLU A 436 11.67 10.13 24.10
C GLU A 436 10.67 10.02 25.25
N THR A 437 10.31 8.80 25.62
CA THR A 437 9.69 8.54 26.92
C THR A 437 10.57 9.24 27.95
N GLU A 438 10.00 10.23 28.65
CA GLU A 438 10.69 10.90 29.76
C GLU A 438 11.25 9.83 30.70
N PRO A 439 12.57 9.71 30.84
CA PRO A 439 13.12 8.96 31.96
C PRO A 439 12.92 9.81 33.19
N GLN A 440 12.30 9.22 34.22
CA GLN A 440 12.35 9.75 35.56
C GLN A 440 13.79 10.21 35.86
N ARG A 441 13.92 11.45 36.34
CA ARG A 441 15.19 12.12 36.63
C ARG A 441 16.11 11.22 37.47
N ALA A 442 17.10 10.65 36.83
CA ALA A 442 18.33 10.26 37.50
C ALA A 442 19.33 11.43 37.37
N PRO A 443 20.20 11.68 38.37
CA PRO A 443 20.98 12.91 38.46
C PRO A 443 21.95 13.03 37.28
N GLU A 444 21.97 14.22 36.68
CA GLU A 444 22.91 14.64 35.65
C GLU A 444 24.37 14.44 36.11
N VAL A 445 25.06 13.55 35.42
CA VAL A 445 26.52 13.58 35.40
C VAL A 445 26.93 14.42 34.17
N VAL A 446 27.23 15.67 34.44
CA VAL A 446 27.77 16.60 33.44
C VAL A 446 29.25 16.28 33.28
N ASN A 447 29.68 15.77 32.12
CA ASN A 447 31.07 15.82 31.73
C ASN A 447 31.33 17.17 31.03
N GLY A 448 32.47 17.77 31.31
CA GLY A 448 32.81 19.17 31.16
C GLY A 448 32.88 19.79 29.76
N ASP A 449 32.20 19.27 28.74
CA ASP A 449 32.09 19.89 27.43
C ASP A 449 30.64 19.72 26.93
N GLY A 450 29.78 20.68 27.18
CA GLY A 450 28.33 20.72 26.99
C GLY A 450 27.72 20.40 25.64
N GLU A 451 27.95 19.25 25.06
CA GLU A 451 27.27 18.78 23.86
C GLU A 451 26.33 17.59 24.12
N ALA A 452 25.14 17.69 23.60
CA ALA A 452 24.00 16.80 23.91
C ALA A 452 24.19 15.37 23.37
N VAL A 453 24.17 14.39 24.24
CA VAL A 453 24.34 12.94 24.00
C VAL A 453 23.21 12.32 23.13
N THR A 454 22.08 13.00 22.95
CA THR A 454 20.89 12.49 22.25
C THR A 454 20.96 12.54 20.72
N ALA A 455 21.59 13.57 20.15
CA ALA A 455 21.82 13.67 18.69
C ALA A 455 22.81 12.61 18.18
N VAL A 456 23.69 12.12 19.05
CA VAL A 456 24.70 11.10 18.75
C VAL A 456 24.07 9.70 18.60
N ARG A 457 22.97 9.37 19.32
CA ARG A 457 22.33 8.04 19.25
C ARG A 457 21.49 7.81 17.98
N ALA A 458 20.75 8.82 17.49
CA ALA A 458 20.00 8.71 16.24
C ALA A 458 20.95 8.65 15.03
N LYS A 459 21.96 9.52 14.96
CA LYS A 459 23.02 9.45 13.95
C LYS A 459 23.76 8.11 13.94
N LYS A 460 24.06 7.55 15.12
CA LYS A 460 24.70 6.23 15.23
C LYS A 460 23.81 5.08 14.71
N ARG A 461 22.48 5.18 14.83
CA ARG A 461 21.56 4.15 14.32
C ARG A 461 21.49 4.12 12.80
N ASP A 462 21.44 5.30 12.17
CA ASP A 462 21.45 5.42 10.69
C ASP A 462 22.82 5.05 10.10
N GLU A 463 23.93 5.43 10.76
CA GLU A 463 25.27 5.01 10.36
C GLU A 463 25.49 3.49 10.44
N ILE A 464 24.80 2.80 11.36
CA ILE A 464 24.95 1.36 11.55
C ILE A 464 24.13 0.59 10.51
N LEU A 465 22.91 1.02 10.17
CA LEU A 465 22.13 0.42 9.08
C LEU A 465 22.90 0.58 7.76
N ASN A 466 23.39 1.78 7.44
CA ASN A 466 24.23 2.01 6.27
C ASN A 466 25.50 1.14 6.27
N THR A 467 26.09 0.85 7.45
CA THR A 467 27.27 -0.03 7.56
C THR A 467 26.92 -1.49 7.30
N GLN A 468 25.74 -1.96 7.75
CA GLN A 468 25.29 -3.33 7.47
C GLN A 468 24.96 -3.50 5.99
N ASP A 469 24.25 -2.56 5.37
CA ASP A 469 23.96 -2.57 3.92
C ASP A 469 25.26 -2.65 3.11
N TYR A 470 26.22 -1.79 3.44
CA TYR A 470 27.53 -1.77 2.80
C TYR A 470 28.28 -3.08 2.94
N LEU A 471 28.32 -3.67 4.16
CA LEU A 471 28.99 -4.94 4.41
C LEU A 471 28.31 -6.10 3.70
N VAL A 472 26.96 -6.13 3.66
CA VAL A 472 26.20 -7.17 2.96
C VAL A 472 26.44 -7.08 1.45
N THR A 473 26.46 -5.88 0.89
CA THR A 473 26.81 -5.65 -0.54
C THR A 473 28.23 -6.12 -0.86
N LEU A 474 29.21 -5.79 0.00
CA LEU A 474 30.59 -6.29 -0.15
C LEU A 474 30.67 -7.81 -0.11
N MET A 475 29.97 -8.47 0.83
CA MET A 475 29.95 -9.94 0.92
C MET A 475 29.29 -10.59 -0.30
N ALA A 476 28.26 -9.98 -0.84
CA ALA A 476 27.56 -10.46 -2.01
C ALA A 476 28.44 -10.35 -3.28
N SER A 477 29.16 -9.25 -3.43
CA SER A 477 29.96 -8.94 -4.64
C SER A 477 31.40 -9.41 -4.58
N ASN A 478 31.97 -9.68 -3.38
CA ASN A 478 33.38 -10.03 -3.21
C ASN A 478 33.58 -11.26 -2.34
N PRO A 479 34.04 -12.40 -2.95
CA PRO A 479 34.30 -13.65 -2.23
C PRO A 479 35.30 -13.52 -1.07
N LYS A 480 36.36 -12.71 -1.22
CA LYS A 480 37.35 -12.48 -0.16
C LYS A 480 36.72 -11.75 1.03
N ALA A 481 35.94 -10.70 0.78
CA ALA A 481 35.21 -9.98 1.83
C ALA A 481 34.24 -10.93 2.59
N ARG A 482 33.54 -11.78 1.87
CA ARG A 482 32.65 -12.80 2.45
C ARG A 482 33.38 -13.79 3.34
N ARG A 483 34.51 -14.34 2.88
CA ARG A 483 35.33 -15.27 3.68
C ARG A 483 35.85 -14.64 4.96
N VAL A 484 36.36 -13.41 4.88
CA VAL A 484 36.85 -12.68 6.07
C VAL A 484 35.68 -12.42 7.02
N THR A 485 34.57 -11.85 6.55
CA THR A 485 33.42 -11.52 7.40
C THR A 485 32.87 -12.75 8.12
N ARG A 486 32.72 -13.89 7.43
CA ARG A 486 32.22 -15.16 8.00
C ARG A 486 33.07 -15.69 9.17
N LYS A 487 34.36 -15.36 9.27
CA LYS A 487 35.21 -15.80 10.40
C LYS A 487 34.92 -14.99 11.68
N TYR A 488 34.41 -13.79 11.57
CA TYR A 488 34.28 -12.84 12.69
C TYR A 488 32.86 -12.50 13.05
N LEU A 489 31.91 -12.64 12.12
CA LEU A 489 30.50 -12.35 12.33
C LEU A 489 29.64 -13.56 11.95
N THR A 490 28.63 -13.81 12.77
CA THR A 490 27.55 -14.76 12.47
C THR A 490 26.32 -14.01 11.97
N PRO A 491 25.34 -14.67 11.32
CA PRO A 491 24.12 -14.00 10.91
C PRO A 491 23.38 -13.27 12.05
N GLU A 492 23.45 -13.80 13.28
CA GLU A 492 22.82 -13.25 14.48
C GLU A 492 23.44 -11.91 14.94
N ASP A 493 24.64 -11.57 14.46
CA ASP A 493 25.29 -10.31 14.76
C ASP A 493 24.68 -9.12 13.97
N PHE A 494 23.87 -9.43 12.95
CA PHE A 494 23.18 -8.44 12.14
C PHE A 494 21.79 -8.12 12.71
N THR A 495 21.38 -6.85 12.61
CA THR A 495 20.12 -6.37 13.17
C THR A 495 18.97 -6.57 12.18
N GLY A 496 18.00 -7.42 12.55
CA GLY A 496 16.79 -7.70 11.76
C GLY A 496 16.82 -9.05 11.06
N THR A 497 15.68 -9.76 11.08
CA THR A 497 15.55 -11.13 10.58
C THR A 497 15.85 -11.28 9.09
N VAL A 498 15.55 -10.24 8.29
CA VAL A 498 15.84 -10.27 6.84
C VAL A 498 17.33 -10.13 6.58
N TYR A 499 18.06 -9.27 7.35
CA TYR A 499 19.53 -9.19 7.27
C TYR A 499 20.18 -10.52 7.63
N GLN A 500 19.72 -11.13 8.71
CA GLN A 500 20.24 -12.43 9.16
C GLN A 500 20.04 -13.52 8.08
N ASP A 501 18.90 -13.56 7.43
CA ASP A 501 18.62 -14.52 6.35
C ASP A 501 19.48 -14.24 5.10
N VAL A 502 19.62 -12.97 4.68
CA VAL A 502 20.50 -12.62 3.54
C VAL A 502 21.95 -12.99 3.82
N VAL A 503 22.46 -12.69 5.02
CA VAL A 503 23.82 -13.03 5.42
C VAL A 503 24.03 -14.55 5.46
N ALA A 504 23.07 -15.30 6.02
CA ALA A 504 23.13 -16.77 6.03
C ALA A 504 23.19 -17.35 4.61
N ARG A 505 22.42 -16.79 3.68
CA ARG A 505 22.46 -17.18 2.26
C ARG A 505 23.80 -16.84 1.60
N CYS A 506 24.34 -15.65 1.86
CA CYS A 506 25.68 -15.29 1.39
C CYS A 506 26.74 -16.27 1.90
N TYR A 507 26.65 -16.71 3.17
CA TYR A 507 27.59 -17.67 3.75
C TYR A 507 27.45 -19.09 3.22
N ALA A 508 26.26 -19.45 2.71
CA ALA A 508 26.00 -20.76 2.11
C ALA A 508 26.44 -20.86 0.62
N MET A 509 26.86 -19.76 0.03
CA MET A 509 27.35 -19.75 -1.36
C MET A 509 28.72 -20.43 -1.48
N ASP A 510 29.04 -20.91 -2.69
CA ASP A 510 30.37 -21.41 -3.03
C ASP A 510 31.44 -20.33 -2.76
N GLU A 511 32.64 -20.79 -2.34
CA GLU A 511 33.68 -19.89 -1.82
C GLU A 511 34.07 -18.77 -2.80
N ASP A 512 34.10 -19.04 -4.08
CA ASP A 512 34.50 -18.09 -5.12
C ASP A 512 33.31 -17.48 -5.90
N ALA A 513 32.07 -17.86 -5.58
CA ALA A 513 30.89 -17.34 -6.25
C ALA A 513 30.60 -15.89 -5.89
N VAL A 514 30.20 -15.09 -6.88
CA VAL A 514 29.61 -13.76 -6.69
C VAL A 514 28.10 -13.90 -6.67
N ALA A 515 27.43 -13.23 -5.74
CA ALA A 515 25.98 -13.30 -5.64
C ALA A 515 25.32 -12.62 -6.85
N ASP A 516 24.38 -13.31 -7.48
CA ASP A 516 23.42 -12.66 -8.35
C ASP A 516 22.36 -11.97 -7.48
N VAL A 517 22.45 -10.65 -7.39
CA VAL A 517 21.58 -9.81 -6.57
C VAL A 517 20.11 -10.02 -6.91
N ALA A 518 19.78 -10.10 -8.20
CA ALA A 518 18.41 -10.32 -8.63
C ALA A 518 17.87 -11.69 -8.21
N THR A 519 18.74 -12.73 -8.17
CA THR A 519 18.41 -14.04 -7.62
C THR A 519 18.14 -13.96 -6.12
N LEU A 520 18.99 -13.28 -5.33
CA LEU A 520 18.76 -13.12 -3.90
C LEU A 520 17.43 -12.41 -3.61
N VAL A 521 17.09 -11.35 -4.35
CA VAL A 521 15.81 -10.66 -4.24
C VAL A 521 14.63 -11.58 -4.54
N SER A 522 14.75 -12.45 -5.56
CA SER A 522 13.69 -13.39 -5.97
C SER A 522 13.34 -14.45 -4.92
N ARG A 523 14.22 -14.69 -3.94
CA ARG A 523 14.00 -15.69 -2.87
C ARG A 523 12.94 -15.27 -1.84
N TYR A 524 12.46 -14.04 -1.92
CA TYR A 524 11.45 -13.51 -0.99
C TYR A 524 10.10 -13.38 -1.67
N GLU A 525 9.05 -13.88 -1.03
CA GLU A 525 7.70 -13.97 -1.62
C GLU A 525 6.94 -12.64 -1.62
N THR A 526 7.28 -11.70 -0.73
CA THR A 526 6.55 -10.43 -0.60
C THR A 526 7.32 -9.25 -1.17
N PRO A 527 6.64 -8.33 -1.87
CA PRO A 527 7.28 -7.14 -2.44
C PRO A 527 8.05 -6.30 -1.42
N GLU A 528 7.56 -6.24 -0.16
CA GLU A 528 8.21 -5.48 0.91
C GLU A 528 9.58 -6.08 1.28
N LYS A 529 9.67 -7.42 1.38
CA LYS A 529 10.94 -8.10 1.65
C LYS A 529 11.87 -8.02 0.45
N GLN A 530 11.35 -8.20 -0.77
CA GLN A 530 12.13 -8.07 -2.00
C GLN A 530 12.73 -6.67 -2.12
N ARG A 531 11.95 -5.64 -1.81
CA ARG A 531 12.41 -4.26 -1.76
C ARG A 531 13.53 -4.07 -0.74
N LEU A 532 13.33 -4.53 0.50
CA LEU A 532 14.32 -4.40 1.56
C LEU A 532 15.65 -5.05 1.17
N VAL A 533 15.61 -6.23 0.56
CA VAL A 533 16.81 -6.93 0.08
C VAL A 533 17.46 -6.21 -1.10
N ALA A 534 16.67 -5.67 -2.03
CA ALA A 534 17.20 -4.86 -3.12
C ALA A 534 17.87 -3.58 -2.60
N ASP A 535 17.30 -2.94 -1.57
CA ASP A 535 17.86 -1.74 -0.94
C ASP A 535 19.20 -2.04 -0.24
N MET A 536 19.30 -3.17 0.48
CA MET A 536 20.55 -3.63 1.11
C MET A 536 21.68 -3.87 0.11
N LEU A 537 21.35 -4.35 -1.10
CA LEU A 537 22.31 -4.79 -2.09
C LEU A 537 22.58 -3.75 -3.19
N ALA A 538 21.96 -2.58 -3.12
CA ALA A 538 22.07 -1.51 -4.13
C ALA A 538 23.10 -0.43 -3.76
N ASP A 539 23.94 -0.61 -2.75
CA ASP A 539 24.92 0.38 -2.34
C ASP A 539 26.04 0.53 -3.39
N GLU A 540 25.93 1.60 -4.21
CA GLU A 540 26.91 1.90 -5.27
C GLU A 540 28.31 2.22 -4.71
N MET A 541 28.43 2.68 -3.47
CA MET A 541 29.73 2.95 -2.84
C MET A 541 30.50 1.66 -2.56
N ALA A 542 29.80 0.57 -2.30
CA ALA A 542 30.43 -0.74 -2.09
C ALA A 542 31.03 -1.32 -3.38
N LEU A 543 30.56 -0.87 -4.54
CA LEU A 543 31.01 -1.31 -5.86
C LEU A 543 32.12 -0.43 -6.44
N SER A 544 32.38 0.74 -5.83
CA SER A 544 33.47 1.61 -6.26
C SER A 544 34.83 1.09 -5.78
N THR A 545 35.88 1.26 -6.59
CA THR A 545 37.24 0.74 -6.40
C THR A 545 38.03 1.45 -5.28
N GLY A 546 37.48 1.46 -4.03
CA GLY A 546 38.20 1.86 -2.84
C GLY A 546 39.02 0.70 -2.25
N ASP A 547 39.76 0.96 -1.16
CA ASP A 547 40.45 -0.09 -0.41
C ASP A 547 39.45 -1.02 0.28
N ILE A 548 39.08 -2.09 -0.44
CA ILE A 548 38.12 -3.08 0.01
C ILE A 548 38.57 -3.73 1.33
N ALA A 549 39.88 -3.93 1.52
CA ALA A 549 40.44 -4.53 2.72
C ALA A 549 40.12 -3.67 3.96
N LYS A 550 40.39 -2.38 3.88
CA LYS A 550 40.10 -1.42 4.95
C LYS A 550 38.60 -1.30 5.19
N SER A 551 37.80 -1.28 4.14
CA SER A 551 36.35 -1.19 4.24
C SER A 551 35.73 -2.40 4.94
N VAL A 552 36.24 -3.62 4.68
CA VAL A 552 35.82 -4.84 5.39
C VAL A 552 36.23 -4.76 6.85
N GLU A 553 37.49 -4.37 7.16
CA GLU A 553 37.98 -4.22 8.55
C GLU A 553 37.08 -3.28 9.34
N ASP A 554 36.83 -2.07 8.82
CA ASP A 554 36.06 -1.05 9.50
C ASP A 554 34.58 -1.46 9.69
N SER A 555 33.97 -2.07 8.67
CA SER A 555 32.55 -2.50 8.73
C SER A 555 32.35 -3.69 9.66
N VAL A 556 33.21 -4.70 9.61
CA VAL A 556 33.14 -5.87 10.51
C VAL A 556 33.30 -5.40 11.96
N MET A 557 34.27 -4.50 12.23
CA MET A 557 34.47 -3.95 13.57
C MET A 557 33.27 -3.17 14.10
N LYS A 558 32.61 -2.35 13.27
CA LYS A 558 31.42 -1.59 13.66
C LYS A 558 30.24 -2.50 13.99
N VAL A 559 29.95 -3.51 13.15
CA VAL A 559 28.87 -4.48 13.39
C VAL A 559 29.14 -5.28 14.68
N TRP A 560 30.36 -5.78 14.86
CA TRP A 560 30.75 -6.53 16.05
C TRP A 560 30.65 -5.68 17.34
N GLN A 561 31.15 -4.45 17.32
CA GLN A 561 31.08 -3.53 18.47
C GLN A 561 29.63 -3.26 18.86
N ARG A 562 28.77 -3.01 17.86
CA ARG A 562 27.34 -2.76 18.11
C ARG A 562 26.67 -3.96 18.76
N ARG A 563 26.92 -5.16 18.25
CA ARG A 563 26.36 -6.39 18.85
C ARG A 563 26.79 -6.54 20.32
N ARG A 564 28.03 -6.23 20.63
CA ARG A 564 28.54 -6.25 22.02
C ARG A 564 27.86 -5.21 22.91
N GLU A 565 27.64 -4.00 22.40
CA GLU A 565 26.89 -2.94 23.12
C GLU A 565 25.45 -3.40 23.40
N ASP A 566 24.78 -3.99 22.43
CA ASP A 566 23.40 -4.51 22.59
C ASP A 566 23.34 -5.64 23.64
N LEU A 567 24.29 -6.56 23.63
CA LEU A 567 24.38 -7.63 24.62
C LEU A 567 24.62 -7.09 26.04
N ILE A 568 25.49 -6.08 26.19
CA ILE A 568 25.73 -5.42 27.48
C ILE A 568 24.47 -4.67 27.96
N SER A 569 23.77 -3.99 27.05
CA SER A 569 22.50 -3.31 27.36
C SER A 569 21.43 -4.29 27.80
N LYS A 570 21.29 -5.42 27.10
CA LYS A 570 20.34 -6.47 27.43
C LYS A 570 20.63 -7.10 28.80
N ALA A 571 21.92 -7.40 29.10
CA ALA A 571 22.30 -7.91 30.42
C ALA A 571 21.95 -6.93 31.56
N LYS A 572 22.07 -5.61 31.33
CA LYS A 572 21.63 -4.59 32.28
C LYS A 572 20.11 -4.56 32.46
N GLU A 573 19.35 -4.69 31.39
CA GLU A 573 17.88 -4.73 31.45
C GLU A 573 17.36 -5.98 32.16
N GLU A 574 18.08 -7.10 32.08
CA GLU A 574 17.81 -8.36 32.78
C GLU A 574 18.31 -8.35 34.24
N HIS A 575 18.80 -7.21 34.75
CA HIS A 575 19.36 -7.04 36.08
C HIS A 575 20.60 -7.90 36.41
N ASP A 576 21.33 -8.32 35.37
CA ASP A 576 22.61 -9.03 35.53
C ASP A 576 23.81 -8.06 35.41
N ASP A 577 23.93 -7.18 36.38
CA ASP A 577 24.96 -6.14 36.42
C ASP A 577 26.38 -6.71 36.43
N LEU A 578 26.59 -7.89 37.02
CA LEU A 578 27.91 -8.52 37.07
C LEU A 578 28.36 -8.97 35.69
N THR A 579 27.49 -9.59 34.93
CA THR A 579 27.78 -9.99 33.55
C THR A 579 27.97 -8.77 32.65
N ALA A 580 27.14 -7.73 32.80
CA ALA A 580 27.28 -6.50 32.02
C ALA A 580 28.64 -5.80 32.30
N ILE A 581 29.05 -5.68 33.54
CA ILE A 581 30.36 -5.09 33.93
C ILE A 581 31.53 -5.93 33.43
N ARG A 582 31.45 -7.27 33.51
CA ARG A 582 32.47 -8.17 33.01
C ARG A 582 32.61 -8.03 31.48
N MET A 583 31.52 -8.09 30.75
CA MET A 583 31.50 -7.90 29.30
C MET A 583 32.06 -6.52 28.90
N TRP A 584 31.73 -5.47 29.63
CA TRP A 584 32.23 -4.12 29.35
C TRP A 584 33.74 -4.02 29.58
N LYS A 585 34.29 -4.59 30.65
CA LYS A 585 35.74 -4.58 30.95
C LYS A 585 36.55 -5.36 29.92
N GLU A 586 36.01 -6.48 29.44
CA GLU A 586 36.67 -7.34 28.44
C GLU A 586 36.58 -6.74 27.01
N ASN A 587 35.59 -5.87 26.75
CA ASN A 587 35.26 -5.40 25.41
C ASN A 587 36.42 -4.67 24.73
N LYS A 588 37.15 -3.81 25.46
CA LYS A 588 38.29 -3.05 24.91
C LYS A 588 39.42 -3.97 24.44
N LYS A 589 39.80 -4.94 25.27
CA LYS A 589 40.86 -5.90 24.96
C LYS A 589 40.47 -6.81 23.80
N LEU A 590 39.23 -7.30 23.79
CA LEU A 590 38.70 -8.12 22.70
C LEU A 590 38.65 -7.34 21.36
N ALA A 591 38.28 -6.06 21.40
CA ALA A 591 38.23 -5.21 20.20
C ALA A 591 39.64 -4.98 19.62
N GLU A 592 40.65 -4.76 20.45
CA GLU A 592 42.04 -4.60 20.01
C GLU A 592 42.62 -5.90 19.40
N ASP A 593 42.35 -7.05 20.04
CA ASP A 593 42.78 -8.34 19.53
C ASP A 593 42.07 -8.71 18.20
N MET A 594 40.78 -8.47 18.12
CA MET A 594 40.00 -8.70 16.91
C MET A 594 40.50 -7.83 15.74
N ARG A 595 40.74 -6.53 15.98
CA ARG A 595 41.27 -5.62 14.96
C ARG A 595 42.65 -6.06 14.44
N ARG A 596 43.51 -6.54 15.33
CA ARG A 596 44.82 -7.08 14.97
C ARG A 596 44.70 -8.32 14.08
N ARG A 597 43.80 -9.23 14.39
CA ARG A 597 43.56 -10.46 13.60
C ARG A 597 42.94 -10.15 12.25
N LEU A 598 41.95 -9.26 12.22
CA LEU A 598 41.32 -8.81 10.99
C LEU A 598 42.34 -8.21 10.01
N ARG A 599 43.24 -7.34 10.49
CA ARG A 599 44.31 -6.78 9.66
C ARG A 599 45.21 -7.86 9.05
N ALA A 600 45.59 -8.84 9.82
CA ALA A 600 46.45 -9.94 9.33
C ALA A 600 45.78 -10.80 8.24
N GLU A 601 44.45 -10.81 8.14
CA GLU A 601 43.70 -11.57 7.14
C GLU A 601 43.20 -10.74 5.95
N THR A 602 43.11 -9.44 6.11
CA THR A 602 42.60 -8.54 5.07
C THR A 602 43.73 -8.06 4.15
N TYR A 603 44.94 -7.91 4.69
CA TYR A 603 46.17 -7.55 3.99
C TYR A 603 47.10 -8.74 3.82
#